data_fec8038e266332b0880d3b9dfdaee57c
#
_entry.id   fec8038e266332b0880d3b9dfdaee57c
#
_cell.length_a   1.000
_cell.length_b   1.000
_cell.length_c   1.000
_cell.angle_alpha   90.00
_cell.angle_beta   90.00
_cell.angle_gamma   90.00
#
_symmetry.space_group_name_H-M   'P 1'
#
loop_
_entity.id
_entity.type
_entity.pdbx_description
1 polymer ?
#
loop_
_entity_poly.entity_id
_entity_poly.type
_entity_poly.pdbx_seq_one_letter_code
_entity_poly.pdbx_strand_id
1 'polypeptide(L)'
;DTILLAPTGLTFNNIHISDMEGHSGRMNGYLHFQHFKNLNYRFEIQANNMLVMNTKESTDMPFYGTVYGTGNALLTGNAIQGLDVNVAMTTNRNSIFTYINGSVASATSNQFIKFVDKTPRRTIQDSIQIISYYEQLQQKRQEAEEEQKTDIRLNILVDATPDATMKIIMDPVAGDYISGKGTGNIRTEFYNKGDVKMFGSYQINQGVYKFSLQEVIRKDFVIKNGSTITFNGAPLDANLDIQASYTVNSASLNDLIPEESSSIIQQPNVKVNCIMNLSGILVRPTIKLGIELPNERDEVQTLVRNYISTEEQMNMQILYLLGIGKFYTEDARNNQNSNVMSSVLSSTLSGQLNNALSQVFETNNWNIGTNPVSYTHLT
;
A
#
# COMPACT_ATOMS: atom_id res chain seq x y z
N ASP A 1 -13.17 -13.93 -39.05
CA ASP A 1 -12.62 -14.96 -38.18
C ASP A 1 -12.16 -16.15 -39.02
N THR A 2 -10.86 -16.33 -39.16
CA THR A 2 -10.34 -17.47 -39.95
C THR A 2 -9.17 -18.12 -39.21
N ILE A 3 -9.28 -19.43 -39.02
CA ILE A 3 -8.19 -20.22 -38.49
C ILE A 3 -7.73 -21.17 -39.60
N LEU A 4 -6.47 -21.05 -39.99
CA LEU A 4 -5.84 -21.90 -40.98
C LEU A 4 -5.01 -22.99 -40.28
N LEU A 5 -5.29 -24.23 -40.56
CA LEU A 5 -4.53 -25.38 -40.07
C LEU A 5 -3.58 -25.85 -41.14
N ALA A 6 -2.31 -25.96 -40.80
CA ALA A 6 -1.24 -26.52 -41.62
C ALA A 6 -0.50 -27.65 -40.84
N PRO A 7 0.22 -28.54 -41.49
CA PRO A 7 1.00 -29.58 -40.81
C PRO A 7 2.03 -29.03 -39.80
N THR A 8 2.43 -27.78 -39.98
CA THR A 8 3.44 -27.09 -39.15
C THR A 8 2.86 -26.10 -38.18
N GLY A 9 1.52 -25.96 -38.08
CA GLY A 9 0.93 -25.03 -37.11
C GLY A 9 -0.44 -24.50 -37.45
N LEU A 10 -0.86 -23.51 -36.66
CA LEU A 10 -2.11 -22.81 -36.79
C LEU A 10 -1.84 -21.30 -37.03
N THR A 11 -2.62 -20.69 -37.91
CA THR A 11 -2.60 -19.25 -38.14
C THR A 11 -3.98 -18.69 -37.86
N PHE A 12 -4.01 -17.63 -37.08
CA PHE A 12 -5.22 -16.95 -36.60
C PHE A 12 -5.32 -15.59 -37.29
N ASN A 13 -6.36 -15.38 -38.08
CA ASN A 13 -6.55 -14.16 -38.82
C ASN A 13 -7.84 -13.47 -38.34
N ASN A 14 -7.68 -12.28 -37.73
CA ASN A 14 -8.75 -11.43 -37.28
C ASN A 14 -9.80 -12.13 -36.40
N ILE A 15 -9.33 -12.96 -35.46
CA ILE A 15 -10.21 -13.70 -34.56
C ILE A 15 -10.85 -12.74 -33.57
N HIS A 16 -12.18 -12.77 -33.47
CA HIS A 16 -12.91 -12.11 -32.42
C HIS A 16 -12.73 -12.84 -31.10
N ILE A 17 -12.26 -12.11 -30.09
CA ILE A 17 -12.12 -12.62 -28.72
C ILE A 17 -13.03 -11.83 -27.81
N SER A 18 -13.55 -12.47 -26.77
CA SER A 18 -14.33 -11.81 -25.73
C SER A 18 -13.88 -12.29 -24.35
N ASP A 19 -13.97 -11.40 -23.39
CA ASP A 19 -13.80 -11.77 -21.99
C ASP A 19 -15.08 -12.39 -21.40
N MET A 20 -15.03 -12.79 -20.13
CA MET A 20 -16.16 -13.42 -19.46
C MET A 20 -17.38 -12.49 -19.28
N GLU A 21 -17.19 -11.18 -19.42
CA GLU A 21 -18.20 -10.14 -19.26
C GLU A 21 -18.75 -9.66 -20.60
N GLY A 22 -18.22 -10.17 -21.71
CA GLY A 22 -18.68 -9.87 -23.07
C GLY A 22 -17.98 -8.66 -23.71
N HIS A 23 -16.94 -8.10 -23.12
CA HIS A 23 -16.11 -7.10 -23.77
C HIS A 23 -15.28 -7.74 -24.87
N SER A 24 -15.02 -7.02 -25.91
CA SER A 24 -14.51 -7.58 -27.16
C SER A 24 -13.10 -7.11 -27.50
N GLY A 25 -12.40 -7.95 -28.21
CA GLY A 25 -11.11 -7.69 -28.80
C GLY A 25 -10.91 -8.45 -30.11
N ARG A 26 -9.78 -8.21 -30.72
CA ARG A 26 -9.34 -8.93 -31.94
C ARG A 26 -7.96 -9.50 -31.75
N MET A 27 -7.73 -10.67 -32.31
CA MET A 27 -6.47 -11.37 -32.22
C MET A 27 -6.01 -11.81 -33.60
N ASN A 28 -4.75 -11.53 -33.91
CA ASN A 28 -4.01 -12.11 -35.03
C ASN A 28 -2.80 -12.87 -34.48
N GLY A 29 -2.38 -13.91 -35.18
CA GLY A 29 -1.19 -14.59 -34.74
C GLY A 29 -0.99 -15.98 -35.35
N TYR A 30 -0.01 -16.64 -34.81
CA TYR A 30 0.29 -18.01 -35.20
C TYR A 30 0.79 -18.84 -34.00
N LEU A 31 0.63 -20.14 -34.15
CA LEU A 31 1.18 -21.15 -33.29
C LEU A 31 1.87 -22.18 -34.18
N HIS A 32 3.20 -22.17 -34.27
CA HIS A 32 4.00 -23.11 -35.06
C HIS A 32 4.59 -24.20 -34.17
N PHE A 33 4.64 -25.38 -34.70
CA PHE A 33 5.23 -26.57 -34.07
C PHE A 33 5.81 -27.55 -35.09
N GLN A 34 6.78 -28.35 -34.66
CA GLN A 34 7.29 -29.48 -35.43
C GLN A 34 6.97 -30.75 -34.66
N HIS A 35 6.08 -31.61 -35.21
CA HIS A 35 5.63 -32.86 -34.57
C HIS A 35 5.14 -32.62 -33.13
N PHE A 36 4.37 -31.52 -32.90
CA PHE A 36 3.91 -31.05 -31.59
C PHE A 36 5.02 -30.72 -30.58
N LYS A 37 6.25 -30.53 -31.09
CA LYS A 37 7.42 -30.07 -30.34
C LYS A 37 7.90 -28.72 -30.88
N ASN A 38 8.85 -28.09 -30.20
CA ASN A 38 9.44 -26.82 -30.61
C ASN A 38 8.38 -25.75 -30.88
N LEU A 39 7.50 -25.59 -29.90
CA LEU A 39 6.42 -24.61 -29.93
C LEU A 39 6.99 -23.21 -30.12
N ASN A 40 6.46 -22.45 -31.09
CA ASN A 40 6.76 -21.05 -31.33
C ASN A 40 5.45 -20.33 -31.63
N TYR A 41 5.18 -19.26 -30.93
CA TYR A 41 3.92 -18.52 -31.05
C TYR A 41 4.13 -17.02 -31.02
N ARG A 42 3.25 -16.33 -31.71
CA ARG A 42 3.12 -14.88 -31.70
C ARG A 42 1.64 -14.53 -31.83
N PHE A 43 1.13 -13.75 -30.88
CA PHE A 43 -0.23 -13.24 -30.88
C PHE A 43 -0.22 -11.73 -30.67
N GLU A 44 -0.91 -11.01 -31.55
CA GLU A 44 -1.19 -9.60 -31.46
C GLU A 44 -2.66 -9.43 -31.08
N ILE A 45 -2.92 -8.83 -29.93
CA ILE A 45 -4.25 -8.66 -29.38
C ILE A 45 -4.55 -7.18 -29.33
N GLN A 46 -5.71 -6.79 -29.85
CA GLN A 46 -6.31 -5.48 -29.67
C GLN A 46 -7.49 -5.61 -28.74
N ALA A 47 -7.41 -5.01 -27.56
CA ALA A 47 -8.42 -5.05 -26.53
C ALA A 47 -9.24 -3.77 -26.52
N ASN A 48 -10.55 -3.88 -26.33
CA ASN A 48 -11.45 -2.76 -26.08
C ASN A 48 -12.23 -3.01 -24.80
N ASN A 49 -11.87 -2.31 -23.74
CA ASN A 49 -12.43 -2.45 -22.39
C ASN A 49 -12.39 -3.88 -21.84
N MET A 50 -11.40 -4.68 -22.24
CA MET A 50 -11.31 -6.09 -21.83
C MET A 50 -10.80 -6.22 -20.40
N LEU A 51 -11.23 -7.27 -19.71
CA LEU A 51 -10.72 -7.71 -18.42
C LEU A 51 -9.31 -8.28 -18.61
N VAL A 52 -8.29 -7.46 -18.31
CA VAL A 52 -6.87 -7.80 -18.52
C VAL A 52 -6.23 -8.40 -17.27
N MET A 53 -6.80 -8.14 -16.11
CA MET A 53 -6.37 -8.75 -14.84
C MET A 53 -7.58 -9.01 -13.95
N ASN A 54 -7.66 -10.22 -13.40
CA ASN A 54 -8.65 -10.59 -12.38
C ASN A 54 -8.00 -11.58 -11.41
N THR A 55 -7.21 -11.04 -10.49
CA THR A 55 -6.46 -11.81 -9.51
C THR A 55 -6.93 -11.48 -8.11
N LYS A 56 -6.90 -12.46 -7.23
CA LYS A 56 -7.15 -12.30 -5.80
C LYS A 56 -5.84 -12.14 -5.05
N GLU A 57 -5.92 -11.64 -3.83
CA GLU A 57 -4.78 -11.57 -2.92
C GLU A 57 -4.11 -12.94 -2.79
N SER A 58 -2.79 -12.97 -2.94
CA SER A 58 -1.95 -14.18 -2.88
C SER A 58 -0.63 -13.84 -2.20
N THR A 59 -0.02 -14.82 -1.55
CA THR A 59 1.32 -14.70 -0.97
C THR A 59 2.43 -14.62 -2.02
N ASP A 60 2.15 -15.06 -3.26
CA ASP A 60 3.16 -15.18 -4.30
C ASP A 60 3.36 -13.88 -5.10
N MET A 61 2.36 -12.98 -5.04
CA MET A 61 2.41 -11.71 -5.78
C MET A 61 2.02 -10.53 -4.89
N PRO A 62 2.79 -9.43 -4.91
CA PRO A 62 2.50 -8.25 -4.08
C PRO A 62 1.38 -7.39 -4.67
N PHE A 63 0.73 -7.81 -5.74
CA PHE A 63 -0.34 -7.06 -6.38
C PHE A 63 -1.51 -7.96 -6.79
N TYR A 64 -2.69 -7.42 -6.74
CA TYR A 64 -3.94 -8.09 -7.15
C TYR A 64 -5.01 -7.07 -7.53
N GLY A 65 -6.10 -7.54 -8.11
CA GLY A 65 -7.26 -6.72 -8.41
C GLY A 65 -7.98 -7.12 -9.68
N THR A 66 -8.90 -6.27 -10.08
CA THR A 66 -9.66 -6.38 -11.32
C THR A 66 -9.35 -5.16 -12.18
N VAL A 67 -8.76 -5.37 -13.35
CA VAL A 67 -8.35 -4.27 -14.23
C VAL A 67 -8.90 -4.51 -15.62
N TYR A 68 -9.60 -3.50 -16.13
CA TYR A 68 -10.07 -3.43 -17.51
C TYR A 68 -9.18 -2.47 -18.30
N GLY A 69 -8.86 -2.84 -19.52
CA GLY A 69 -7.97 -2.06 -20.37
C GLY A 69 -8.40 -2.00 -21.81
N THR A 70 -8.07 -0.88 -22.43
CA THR A 70 -8.15 -0.68 -23.88
C THR A 70 -6.74 -0.45 -24.40
N GLY A 71 -6.32 -1.25 -25.38
CA GLY A 71 -4.96 -1.14 -25.90
C GLY A 71 -4.53 -2.35 -26.68
N ASN A 72 -3.21 -2.55 -26.76
CA ASN A 72 -2.60 -3.62 -27.53
C ASN A 72 -1.72 -4.49 -26.66
N ALA A 73 -1.72 -5.79 -26.93
CA ALA A 73 -0.81 -6.74 -26.33
C ALA A 73 -0.13 -7.59 -27.41
N LEU A 74 1.17 -7.80 -27.25
CA LEU A 74 1.99 -8.68 -28.06
C LEU A 74 2.51 -9.81 -27.17
N LEU A 75 2.10 -11.04 -27.46
CA LEU A 75 2.57 -12.25 -26.80
C LEU A 75 3.48 -12.99 -27.76
N THR A 76 4.70 -13.26 -27.36
CA THR A 76 5.66 -14.06 -28.14
C THR A 76 6.31 -15.09 -27.22
N GLY A 77 6.64 -16.24 -27.79
CA GLY A 77 7.35 -17.23 -27.00
C GLY A 77 7.70 -18.49 -27.77
N ASN A 78 8.59 -19.22 -27.17
CA ASN A 78 8.98 -20.57 -27.62
C ASN A 78 9.43 -21.42 -26.42
N ALA A 79 9.68 -22.72 -26.70
CA ALA A 79 10.07 -23.67 -25.65
C ALA A 79 11.41 -23.34 -24.96
N ILE A 80 12.26 -22.50 -25.55
CA ILE A 80 13.62 -22.19 -25.07
C ILE A 80 13.61 -20.83 -24.35
N GLN A 81 12.98 -19.81 -24.95
CA GLN A 81 12.99 -18.41 -24.45
C GLN A 81 11.88 -18.12 -23.46
N GLY A 82 10.88 -19.01 -23.37
CA GLY A 82 9.72 -18.78 -22.51
C GLY A 82 8.68 -17.88 -23.16
N LEU A 83 7.95 -17.13 -22.33
CA LEU A 83 6.88 -16.22 -22.71
C LEU A 83 7.31 -14.77 -22.48
N ASP A 84 7.25 -13.96 -23.55
CA ASP A 84 7.37 -12.50 -23.49
C ASP A 84 6.02 -11.86 -23.81
N VAL A 85 5.57 -10.98 -22.92
CA VAL A 85 4.32 -10.22 -23.06
C VAL A 85 4.63 -8.74 -23.01
N ASN A 86 4.28 -8.03 -24.08
CA ASN A 86 4.40 -6.58 -24.14
C ASN A 86 2.99 -5.99 -24.25
N VAL A 87 2.61 -5.15 -23.29
CA VAL A 87 1.28 -4.52 -23.21
C VAL A 87 1.42 -3.02 -23.21
N ALA A 88 0.62 -2.34 -24.00
CA ALA A 88 0.41 -0.91 -23.93
C ALA A 88 -1.10 -0.66 -23.85
N MET A 89 -1.56 -0.13 -22.72
CA MET A 89 -2.98 0.02 -22.44
C MET A 89 -3.31 1.28 -21.66
N THR A 90 -4.56 1.72 -21.82
CA THR A 90 -5.21 2.73 -20.99
C THR A 90 -6.20 2.04 -20.06
N THR A 91 -6.23 2.40 -18.78
CA THR A 91 -7.16 1.82 -17.82
C THR A 91 -8.58 2.30 -18.05
N ASN A 92 -9.56 1.42 -17.85
CA ASN A 92 -10.98 1.69 -17.99
C ASN A 92 -11.72 1.69 -16.65
N ARG A 93 -12.99 2.07 -16.68
CA ARG A 93 -13.90 2.09 -15.52
C ARG A 93 -13.94 0.76 -14.82
N ASN A 94 -14.26 0.79 -13.51
CA ASN A 94 -14.35 -0.39 -12.62
C ASN A 94 -13.01 -1.10 -12.40
N SER A 95 -11.91 -0.52 -12.86
CA SER A 95 -10.58 -1.03 -12.56
C SER A 95 -10.16 -0.71 -11.13
N ILE A 96 -9.68 -1.72 -10.42
CA ILE A 96 -9.09 -1.60 -9.08
C ILE A 96 -7.78 -2.38 -9.11
N PHE A 97 -6.67 -1.68 -8.96
CA PHE A 97 -5.34 -2.27 -8.81
C PHE A 97 -4.88 -2.07 -7.37
N THR A 98 -4.52 -3.16 -6.69
CA THR A 98 -4.03 -3.13 -5.32
C THR A 98 -2.58 -3.61 -5.28
N TYR A 99 -1.71 -2.84 -4.64
CA TYR A 99 -0.33 -3.19 -4.32
C TYR A 99 -0.17 -3.32 -2.80
N ILE A 100 0.48 -4.39 -2.32
CA ILE A 100 0.73 -4.61 -0.90
C ILE A 100 2.20 -4.28 -0.61
N ASN A 101 2.42 -3.31 0.28
CA ASN A 101 3.73 -2.98 0.79
C ASN A 101 4.15 -4.01 1.86
N GLY A 102 5.08 -4.85 1.52
CA GLY A 102 5.55 -5.93 2.39
C GLY A 102 4.98 -7.29 2.01
N SER A 103 5.83 -8.29 1.88
CA SER A 103 5.39 -9.66 1.64
C SER A 103 4.63 -10.18 2.86
N VAL A 104 3.42 -10.66 2.66
CA VAL A 104 2.69 -11.46 3.66
C VAL A 104 3.57 -12.64 4.14
N ALA A 105 4.51 -13.09 3.29
CA ALA A 105 5.54 -14.06 3.63
C ALA A 105 6.46 -13.60 4.77
N SER A 106 6.72 -12.30 4.95
CA SER A 106 7.50 -11.80 6.10
C SER A 106 6.72 -11.89 7.41
N ALA A 107 5.40 -11.75 7.40
CA ALA A 107 4.59 -11.88 8.61
C ALA A 107 4.45 -13.34 9.06
N THR A 108 4.44 -14.29 8.12
CA THR A 108 4.38 -15.74 8.44
C THR A 108 5.75 -16.35 8.69
N SER A 109 6.85 -15.79 8.15
CA SER A 109 8.20 -16.28 8.41
C SER A 109 8.77 -15.88 9.77
N ASN A 110 8.15 -14.91 10.47
CA ASN A 110 8.52 -14.52 11.84
C ASN A 110 7.89 -15.41 12.92
N GLN A 111 7.46 -16.62 12.60
CA GLN A 111 7.21 -17.63 13.61
C GLN A 111 8.55 -18.14 14.22
N PHE A 112 9.22 -17.27 14.95
CA PHE A 112 10.41 -17.63 15.75
C PHE A 112 10.08 -18.44 17.01
N ILE A 113 8.85 -18.90 17.19
CA ILE A 113 8.52 -19.84 18.25
C ILE A 113 8.52 -21.25 17.63
N LYS A 114 9.71 -21.84 17.55
CA LYS A 114 9.86 -23.27 17.35
C LYS A 114 9.50 -23.95 18.67
N PHE A 115 8.32 -24.54 18.77
CA PHE A 115 8.00 -25.42 19.90
C PHE A 115 8.92 -26.64 19.83
N VAL A 116 9.94 -26.66 20.66
CA VAL A 116 10.80 -27.83 20.83
C VAL A 116 10.16 -28.70 21.89
N ASP A 117 9.63 -29.84 21.48
CA ASP A 117 9.17 -30.90 22.40
C ASP A 117 10.37 -31.43 23.17
N LYS A 118 10.46 -31.13 24.48
CA LYS A 118 11.54 -31.55 25.38
C LYS A 118 11.36 -32.95 25.96
N THR A 119 10.52 -33.79 25.38
CA THR A 119 10.44 -35.19 25.80
C THR A 119 11.72 -35.93 25.40
N PRO A 120 12.45 -36.56 26.34
CA PRO A 120 13.69 -37.28 26.01
C PRO A 120 13.37 -38.57 25.24
N ARG A 121 13.46 -38.51 23.89
CA ARG A 121 13.47 -39.71 23.09
C ARG A 121 14.88 -40.23 22.93
N ARG A 122 15.07 -41.47 23.33
CA ARG A 122 16.30 -42.25 23.12
C ARG A 122 16.49 -42.48 21.62
N THR A 123 17.71 -42.32 21.14
CA THR A 123 18.30 -42.53 19.81
C THR A 123 18.39 -41.28 18.94
N ILE A 124 19.49 -40.52 19.18
CA ILE A 124 19.81 -39.28 18.46
C ILE A 124 20.40 -39.53 17.06
N GLN A 125 20.92 -40.72 16.81
CA GLN A 125 21.72 -40.99 15.60
C GLN A 125 20.90 -41.25 14.34
N ASP A 126 19.74 -41.89 14.45
CA ASP A 126 18.86 -42.16 13.29
C ASP A 126 18.04 -40.95 12.87
N SER A 127 17.73 -40.03 13.82
CA SER A 127 16.93 -38.85 13.54
C SER A 127 17.67 -37.78 12.69
N ILE A 128 19.00 -37.65 12.88
CA ILE A 128 19.81 -36.66 12.14
C ILE A 128 19.94 -37.04 10.66
N GLN A 129 20.09 -38.33 10.36
CA GLN A 129 20.17 -38.81 8.98
C GLN A 129 18.83 -38.66 8.24
N ILE A 130 17.72 -38.89 8.91
CA ILE A 130 16.38 -38.73 8.31
C ILE A 130 16.06 -37.27 8.05
N ILE A 131 16.37 -36.34 8.96
CA ILE A 131 16.15 -34.91 8.77
C ILE A 131 17.00 -34.37 7.61
N SER A 132 18.28 -34.75 7.52
CA SER A 132 19.15 -34.31 6.42
C SER A 132 18.71 -34.90 5.07
N TYR A 133 18.16 -36.10 5.05
CA TYR A 133 17.60 -36.69 3.83
C TYR A 133 16.32 -35.97 3.36
N TYR A 134 15.41 -35.61 4.27
CA TYR A 134 14.21 -34.84 3.94
C TYR A 134 14.53 -33.39 3.52
N GLU A 135 15.52 -32.77 4.14
CA GLU A 135 16.01 -31.45 3.74
C GLU A 135 16.63 -31.47 2.34
N GLN A 136 17.44 -32.48 2.03
CA GLN A 136 17.99 -32.68 0.68
C GLN A 136 16.91 -33.00 -0.36
N LEU A 137 15.88 -33.76 0.01
CA LEU A 137 14.74 -34.03 -0.87
C LEU A 137 13.90 -32.78 -1.13
N GLN A 138 13.72 -31.93 -0.11
CA GLN A 138 13.01 -30.64 -0.26
C GLN A 138 13.82 -29.68 -1.13
N GLN A 139 15.12 -29.56 -0.91
CA GLN A 139 16.00 -28.76 -1.77
C GLN A 139 16.00 -29.24 -3.19
N LYS A 140 16.15 -30.53 -3.44
CA LYS A 140 16.08 -31.11 -4.80
C LYS A 140 14.71 -30.93 -5.46
N ARG A 141 13.61 -30.95 -4.68
CA ARG A 141 12.28 -30.64 -5.22
C ARG A 141 12.14 -29.15 -5.57
N GLN A 142 12.64 -28.26 -4.71
CA GLN A 142 12.65 -26.83 -4.99
C GLN A 142 13.51 -26.48 -6.19
N GLU A 143 14.73 -27.04 -6.30
CA GLU A 143 15.60 -26.89 -7.46
C GLU A 143 14.97 -27.45 -8.74
N ALA A 144 14.31 -28.61 -8.68
CA ALA A 144 13.63 -29.21 -9.82
C ALA A 144 12.34 -28.44 -10.24
N GLU A 145 11.64 -27.84 -9.28
CA GLU A 145 10.51 -26.96 -9.56
C GLU A 145 10.96 -25.61 -10.15
N GLU A 146 12.11 -25.08 -9.72
CA GLU A 146 12.70 -23.86 -10.29
C GLU A 146 13.26 -24.09 -11.70
N GLU A 147 13.89 -25.23 -11.98
CA GLU A 147 14.39 -25.57 -13.31
C GLU A 147 13.28 -25.78 -14.36
N GLN A 148 12.06 -26.15 -13.94
CA GLN A 148 10.93 -26.38 -14.85
C GLN A 148 10.04 -25.14 -15.08
N LYS A 149 10.22 -24.05 -14.33
CA LYS A 149 9.43 -22.85 -14.56
C LYS A 149 9.85 -22.16 -15.85
N THR A 150 8.94 -22.14 -16.82
CA THR A 150 9.08 -21.35 -18.05
C THR A 150 9.37 -19.89 -17.70
N ASP A 151 10.33 -19.31 -18.40
CA ASP A 151 10.63 -17.88 -18.26
C ASP A 151 9.42 -17.06 -18.69
N ILE A 152 8.99 -16.15 -17.84
CA ILE A 152 7.88 -15.22 -18.11
C ILE A 152 8.39 -13.80 -17.91
N ARG A 153 8.35 -13.00 -18.98
CA ARG A 153 8.69 -11.58 -18.97
C ARG A 153 7.49 -10.77 -19.38
N LEU A 154 7.12 -9.81 -18.55
CA LEU A 154 6.03 -8.89 -18.84
C LEU A 154 6.59 -7.46 -18.86
N ASN A 155 6.34 -6.76 -19.97
CA ASN A 155 6.58 -5.33 -20.10
C ASN A 155 5.24 -4.65 -20.29
N ILE A 156 4.81 -3.88 -19.32
CA ILE A 156 3.49 -3.29 -19.29
C ILE A 156 3.63 -1.78 -19.22
N LEU A 157 3.11 -1.08 -20.21
CA LEU A 157 2.94 0.36 -20.22
C LEU A 157 1.47 0.67 -19.98
N VAL A 158 1.19 1.39 -18.90
CA VAL A 158 -0.17 1.73 -18.48
C VAL A 158 -0.33 3.23 -18.46
N ASP A 159 -1.29 3.72 -19.23
CA ASP A 159 -1.87 5.06 -19.06
C ASP A 159 -3.03 4.95 -18.06
N ALA A 160 -2.74 5.32 -16.81
CA ALA A 160 -3.75 5.32 -15.76
C ALA A 160 -4.69 6.52 -15.94
N THR A 161 -5.99 6.26 -15.83
CA THR A 161 -7.05 7.26 -15.93
C THR A 161 -7.77 7.44 -14.61
N PRO A 162 -8.47 8.56 -14.37
CA PRO A 162 -9.29 8.75 -13.17
C PRO A 162 -10.46 7.77 -13.03
N ASP A 163 -10.74 6.99 -14.06
CA ASP A 163 -11.76 5.94 -14.03
C ASP A 163 -11.32 4.69 -13.24
N ALA A 164 -10.00 4.51 -13.08
CA ALA A 164 -9.41 3.41 -12.32
C ALA A 164 -9.03 3.86 -10.89
N THR A 165 -9.10 2.92 -9.97
CA THR A 165 -8.66 3.10 -8.58
C THR A 165 -7.33 2.38 -8.37
N MET A 166 -6.34 3.11 -7.88
CA MET A 166 -5.10 2.54 -7.33
C MET A 166 -5.20 2.48 -5.82
N LYS A 167 -4.84 1.34 -5.24
CA LYS A 167 -4.79 1.13 -3.80
C LYS A 167 -3.40 0.61 -3.41
N ILE A 168 -2.78 1.22 -2.42
CA ILE A 168 -1.50 0.79 -1.86
C ILE A 168 -1.73 0.50 -0.39
N ILE A 169 -1.59 -0.76 0.01
CA ILE A 169 -1.67 -1.18 1.40
C ILE A 169 -0.29 -0.93 2.02
N MET A 170 -0.24 0.03 2.96
CA MET A 170 0.98 0.45 3.64
C MET A 170 1.35 -0.51 4.76
N ASP A 171 0.35 -0.85 5.58
CA ASP A 171 0.47 -1.82 6.66
C ASP A 171 -0.77 -2.74 6.65
N PRO A 172 -0.60 -4.01 6.23
CA PRO A 172 -1.72 -4.96 6.21
C PRO A 172 -2.23 -5.32 7.60
N VAL A 173 -1.39 -5.23 8.65
CA VAL A 173 -1.76 -5.56 10.03
C VAL A 173 -2.56 -4.41 10.66
N ALA A 174 -2.07 -3.18 10.56
CA ALA A 174 -2.77 -1.99 11.05
C ALA A 174 -3.98 -1.63 10.18
N GLY A 175 -3.99 -2.07 8.92
CA GLY A 175 -5.03 -1.77 7.95
C GLY A 175 -4.88 -0.41 7.29
N ASP A 176 -3.67 0.14 7.29
CA ASP A 176 -3.34 1.42 6.66
C ASP A 176 -3.22 1.28 5.16
N TYR A 177 -3.87 2.16 4.42
CA TYR A 177 -3.75 2.18 2.97
C TYR A 177 -4.00 3.56 2.37
N ILE A 178 -3.38 3.80 1.23
CA ILE A 178 -3.67 4.89 0.32
C ILE A 178 -4.57 4.33 -0.79
N SER A 179 -5.70 4.98 -1.05
CA SER A 179 -6.58 4.64 -2.17
C SER A 179 -6.96 5.91 -2.91
N GLY A 180 -6.79 5.90 -4.22
CA GLY A 180 -7.07 7.09 -5.00
C GLY A 180 -7.31 6.81 -6.46
N LYS A 181 -7.95 7.79 -7.11
CA LYS A 181 -8.13 7.90 -8.54
C LYS A 181 -7.26 9.03 -9.06
N GLY A 182 -6.64 8.81 -10.20
CA GLY A 182 -5.68 9.78 -10.71
C GLY A 182 -5.23 9.47 -12.12
N THR A 183 -4.17 10.13 -12.54
CA THR A 183 -3.57 9.99 -13.86
C THR A 183 -2.09 9.68 -13.74
N GLY A 184 -1.56 8.91 -14.67
CA GLY A 184 -0.14 8.63 -14.70
C GLY A 184 0.23 7.70 -15.82
N ASN A 185 1.49 7.76 -16.22
CA ASN A 185 2.07 6.83 -17.17
C ASN A 185 3.06 5.95 -16.42
N ILE A 186 2.73 4.67 -16.25
CA ILE A 186 3.49 3.71 -15.46
C ILE A 186 3.98 2.59 -16.36
N ARG A 187 5.30 2.40 -16.37
CA ARG A 187 5.94 1.26 -17.01
C ARG A 187 6.32 0.25 -15.94
N THR A 188 5.87 -0.98 -16.10
CA THR A 188 6.18 -2.10 -15.21
C THR A 188 6.92 -3.17 -15.99
N GLU A 189 8.03 -3.64 -15.45
CA GLU A 189 8.82 -4.75 -15.93
C GLU A 189 8.73 -5.87 -14.88
N PHE A 190 8.27 -7.03 -15.28
CA PHE A 190 8.17 -8.20 -14.41
C PHE A 190 8.91 -9.38 -15.06
N TYR A 191 9.68 -10.07 -14.25
CA TYR A 191 10.29 -11.33 -14.59
C TYR A 191 10.04 -12.35 -13.48
N ASN A 192 9.49 -13.52 -13.79
CA ASN A 192 9.08 -14.51 -12.78
C ASN A 192 10.24 -15.12 -11.97
N LYS A 193 11.49 -14.92 -12.41
CA LYS A 193 12.72 -15.31 -11.70
C LYS A 193 13.54 -14.10 -11.23
N GLY A 194 12.94 -12.93 -11.15
CA GLY A 194 13.63 -11.69 -10.80
C GLY A 194 12.69 -10.69 -10.13
N ASP A 195 13.18 -9.46 -9.98
CA ASP A 195 12.47 -8.41 -9.30
C ASP A 195 11.47 -7.69 -10.22
N VAL A 196 10.37 -7.23 -9.64
CA VAL A 196 9.44 -6.29 -10.29
C VAL A 196 10.07 -4.90 -10.29
N LYS A 197 10.05 -4.23 -11.44
CA LYS A 197 10.47 -2.83 -11.58
C LYS A 197 9.31 -1.99 -12.10
N MET A 198 9.15 -0.82 -11.51
CA MET A 198 8.16 0.16 -11.92
C MET A 198 8.82 1.52 -12.15
N PHE A 199 8.38 2.24 -13.16
CA PHE A 199 8.88 3.56 -13.53
C PHE A 199 7.71 4.45 -13.94
N GLY A 200 7.83 5.74 -13.63
CA GLY A 200 6.84 6.73 -13.98
C GLY A 200 6.23 7.39 -12.76
N SER A 201 5.28 8.29 -12.99
CA SER A 201 4.63 9.05 -11.92
C SER A 201 3.11 8.90 -11.99
N TYR A 202 2.48 8.76 -10.84
CA TYR A 202 1.04 8.74 -10.67
C TYR A 202 0.62 9.95 -9.85
N GLN A 203 -0.23 10.80 -10.42
CA GLN A 203 -0.81 11.95 -9.76
C GLN A 203 -2.22 11.63 -9.27
N ILE A 204 -2.44 11.79 -7.98
CA ILE A 204 -3.73 11.54 -7.35
C ILE A 204 -4.60 12.78 -7.53
N ASN A 205 -5.76 12.61 -8.15
CA ASN A 205 -6.76 13.66 -8.33
C ASN A 205 -7.73 13.71 -7.14
N GLN A 206 -8.13 12.53 -6.66
CA GLN A 206 -8.96 12.36 -5.47
C GLN A 206 -8.60 11.04 -4.79
N GLY A 207 -8.56 11.04 -3.47
CA GLY A 207 -8.18 9.83 -2.74
C GLY A 207 -8.35 9.98 -1.25
N VAL A 208 -8.11 8.87 -0.57
CA VAL A 208 -8.17 8.75 0.88
C VAL A 208 -6.94 8.01 1.36
N TYR A 209 -6.32 8.52 2.39
CA TYR A 209 -5.36 7.78 3.21
C TYR A 209 -6.07 7.32 4.48
N LYS A 210 -6.28 6.02 4.60
CA LYS A 210 -6.80 5.42 5.82
C LYS A 210 -5.64 5.26 6.80
N PHE A 211 -5.65 6.11 7.81
CA PHE A 211 -4.64 6.15 8.85
C PHE A 211 -5.12 5.40 10.09
N SER A 212 -4.27 4.55 10.64
CA SER A 212 -4.50 3.86 11.90
C SER A 212 -3.30 4.05 12.83
N LEU A 213 -3.55 4.36 14.09
CA LEU A 213 -2.52 4.44 15.11
C LEU A 213 -2.90 3.54 16.28
N GLN A 214 -2.13 2.45 16.49
CA GLN A 214 -2.30 1.48 17.58
C GLN A 214 -3.74 1.01 17.79
N GLU A 215 -4.51 0.88 16.69
CA GLU A 215 -5.93 0.51 16.69
C GLU A 215 -6.87 1.48 17.45
N VAL A 216 -6.34 2.49 18.15
CA VAL A 216 -7.09 3.47 18.94
C VAL A 216 -7.62 4.60 18.05
N ILE A 217 -6.78 5.12 17.14
CA ILE A 217 -7.16 6.19 16.22
C ILE A 217 -7.25 5.58 14.82
N ARG A 218 -8.43 5.69 14.21
CA ARG A 218 -8.66 5.32 12.81
C ARG A 218 -9.38 6.46 12.13
N LYS A 219 -8.72 7.11 11.18
CA LYS A 219 -9.24 8.29 10.48
C LYS A 219 -8.94 8.21 8.98
N ASP A 220 -9.91 8.68 8.21
CA ASP A 220 -9.78 8.79 6.77
C ASP A 220 -9.36 10.22 6.41
N PHE A 221 -8.10 10.38 6.00
CA PHE A 221 -7.58 11.66 5.52
C PHE A 221 -7.86 11.80 4.04
N VAL A 222 -8.48 12.90 3.65
CA VAL A 222 -8.74 13.23 2.25
C VAL A 222 -7.45 13.70 1.61
N ILE A 223 -7.01 13.02 0.55
CA ILE A 223 -5.79 13.36 -0.18
C ILE A 223 -6.05 14.57 -1.07
N LYS A 224 -5.15 15.54 -1.00
CA LYS A 224 -5.19 16.75 -1.81
C LYS A 224 -4.88 16.43 -3.27
N ASN A 225 -5.66 17.01 -4.17
CA ASN A 225 -5.40 16.92 -5.60
C ASN A 225 -3.99 17.41 -5.94
N GLY A 226 -3.29 16.68 -6.80
CA GLY A 226 -1.92 16.98 -7.20
C GLY A 226 -0.87 16.24 -6.37
N SER A 227 -1.25 15.49 -5.34
CA SER A 227 -0.35 14.57 -4.64
C SER A 227 0.21 13.51 -5.60
N THR A 228 1.49 13.15 -5.45
CA THR A 228 2.17 12.26 -6.41
C THR A 228 2.86 11.07 -5.76
N ILE A 229 2.93 9.99 -6.54
CA ILE A 229 3.75 8.81 -6.25
C ILE A 229 4.63 8.56 -7.47
N THR A 230 5.95 8.57 -7.29
CA THR A 230 6.92 8.43 -8.38
C THR A 230 7.72 7.14 -8.21
N PHE A 231 7.67 6.27 -9.21
CA PHE A 231 8.35 4.99 -9.26
C PHE A 231 9.66 5.12 -10.03
N ASN A 232 10.77 4.65 -9.47
CA ASN A 232 12.12 4.76 -10.03
C ASN A 232 12.88 3.41 -10.04
N GLY A 233 12.18 2.30 -10.10
CA GLY A 233 12.76 0.95 -10.06
C GLY A 233 11.97 0.04 -9.14
N ALA A 234 12.53 -0.40 -8.01
CA ALA A 234 11.78 -1.22 -7.07
C ALA A 234 10.51 -0.49 -6.60
N PRO A 235 9.33 -1.13 -6.64
CA PRO A 235 8.07 -0.46 -6.27
C PRO A 235 8.05 0.09 -4.84
N LEU A 236 8.78 -0.56 -3.93
CA LEU A 236 8.92 -0.14 -2.54
C LEU A 236 9.76 1.13 -2.36
N ASP A 237 10.64 1.43 -3.32
CA ASP A 237 11.48 2.62 -3.35
C ASP A 237 10.77 3.82 -4.04
N ALA A 238 9.47 3.69 -4.30
CA ALA A 238 8.68 4.79 -4.84
C ALA A 238 8.75 6.01 -3.91
N ASN A 239 8.88 7.19 -4.51
CA ASN A 239 8.93 8.44 -3.79
C ASN A 239 7.52 9.03 -3.65
N LEU A 240 7.14 9.39 -2.43
CA LEU A 240 5.86 10.01 -2.09
C LEU A 240 6.00 11.52 -1.97
N ASP A 241 5.02 12.23 -2.48
CA ASP A 241 4.74 13.64 -2.18
C ASP A 241 3.21 13.78 -2.06
N ILE A 242 2.71 13.46 -0.86
CA ILE A 242 1.28 13.39 -0.60
C ILE A 242 0.92 14.33 0.53
N GLN A 243 -0.04 15.20 0.27
CA GLN A 243 -0.69 16.00 1.29
C GLN A 243 -2.12 15.50 1.50
N ALA A 244 -2.49 15.25 2.76
CA ALA A 244 -3.82 14.81 3.12
C ALA A 244 -4.34 15.58 4.33
N SER A 245 -5.66 15.68 4.47
CA SER A 245 -6.28 16.42 5.56
C SER A 245 -7.46 15.68 6.18
N TYR A 246 -7.58 15.80 7.50
CA TYR A 246 -8.75 15.39 8.24
C TYR A 246 -9.36 16.61 8.93
N THR A 247 -10.67 16.81 8.80
CA THR A 247 -11.36 17.98 9.36
C THR A 247 -12.07 17.65 10.66
N VAL A 248 -11.72 18.35 11.73
CA VAL A 248 -12.49 18.44 12.97
C VAL A 248 -13.42 19.65 12.87
N ASN A 249 -14.72 19.42 12.88
CA ASN A 249 -15.71 20.46 12.58
C ASN A 249 -15.85 21.52 13.70
N SER A 250 -15.53 21.16 14.93
CA SER A 250 -15.63 22.04 16.08
C SER A 250 -14.63 21.64 17.15
N ALA A 251 -13.65 22.49 17.41
CA ALA A 251 -12.71 22.36 18.51
C ALA A 251 -12.60 23.72 19.24
N SER A 252 -12.53 23.69 20.56
CA SER A 252 -12.47 24.91 21.36
C SER A 252 -11.05 25.46 21.42
N LEU A 253 -10.83 26.69 20.96
CA LEU A 253 -9.55 27.39 21.12
C LEU A 253 -9.24 27.72 22.60
N ASN A 254 -10.24 27.79 23.47
CA ASN A 254 -10.03 28.01 24.90
C ASN A 254 -9.29 26.81 25.56
N ASP A 255 -9.34 25.62 24.94
CA ASP A 255 -8.56 24.48 25.41
C ASP A 255 -7.06 24.67 25.16
N LEU A 256 -6.68 25.48 24.16
CA LEU A 256 -5.29 25.73 23.76
C LEU A 256 -4.75 27.08 24.25
N ILE A 257 -5.59 28.11 24.25
CA ILE A 257 -5.22 29.51 24.48
C ILE A 257 -5.84 29.98 25.80
N PRO A 258 -5.06 30.43 26.78
CA PRO A 258 -5.57 30.98 28.03
C PRO A 258 -6.51 32.19 27.83
N GLU A 259 -7.49 32.37 28.70
CA GLU A 259 -8.49 33.42 28.61
C GLU A 259 -7.88 34.83 28.52
N GLU A 260 -6.75 35.06 29.18
CA GLU A 260 -6.02 36.33 29.17
C GLU A 260 -5.54 36.76 27.77
N SER A 261 -5.29 35.79 26.89
CA SER A 261 -4.86 36.01 25.51
C SER A 261 -5.99 35.89 24.48
N SER A 262 -7.21 35.64 24.95
CA SER A 262 -8.37 35.31 24.09
C SER A 262 -9.09 36.53 23.51
N SER A 263 -8.67 37.77 23.82
CA SER A 263 -9.32 38.99 23.33
C SER A 263 -9.47 39.12 21.82
N ILE A 264 -8.67 38.38 21.04
CA ILE A 264 -8.68 38.34 19.58
C ILE A 264 -9.66 37.27 19.03
N ILE A 265 -10.05 36.32 19.89
CA ILE A 265 -10.89 35.18 19.52
C ILE A 265 -12.35 35.61 19.56
N GLN A 266 -12.98 35.76 18.41
CA GLN A 266 -14.41 36.11 18.33
C GLN A 266 -15.32 34.91 18.54
N GLN A 267 -14.89 33.72 18.10
CA GLN A 267 -15.61 32.45 18.27
C GLN A 267 -14.66 31.42 18.90
N PRO A 268 -14.99 30.88 20.08
CA PRO A 268 -14.11 29.92 20.73
C PRO A 268 -14.07 28.56 20.00
N ASN A 269 -15.16 28.19 19.33
CA ASN A 269 -15.24 26.92 18.59
C ASN A 269 -14.91 27.14 17.12
N VAL A 270 -13.86 26.48 16.66
CA VAL A 270 -13.32 26.65 15.31
C VAL A 270 -13.26 25.32 14.56
N LYS A 271 -13.31 25.42 13.24
CA LYS A 271 -13.04 24.31 12.35
C LYS A 271 -11.52 24.13 12.23
N VAL A 272 -11.05 22.91 12.42
CA VAL A 272 -9.61 22.58 12.38
C VAL A 272 -9.35 21.53 11.31
N ASN A 273 -8.44 21.80 10.38
CA ASN A 273 -7.88 20.82 9.47
C ASN A 273 -6.57 20.30 10.04
N CYS A 274 -6.55 19.02 10.38
CA CYS A 274 -5.33 18.27 10.67
C CYS A 274 -4.68 17.90 9.34
N ILE A 275 -3.54 18.48 9.05
CA ILE A 275 -2.79 18.26 7.80
C ILE A 275 -1.74 17.18 8.03
N MET A 276 -1.62 16.28 7.09
CA MET A 276 -0.58 15.25 7.06
C MET A 276 0.17 15.34 5.74
N ASN A 277 1.47 15.55 5.78
CA ASN A 277 2.36 15.51 4.63
C ASN A 277 3.22 14.26 4.71
N LEU A 278 3.07 13.38 3.72
CA LEU A 278 3.89 12.18 3.55
C LEU A 278 4.88 12.44 2.43
N SER A 279 6.16 12.30 2.73
CA SER A 279 7.24 12.51 1.77
C SER A 279 8.31 11.44 1.90
N GLY A 280 9.16 11.31 0.85
CA GLY A 280 10.24 10.33 0.83
C GLY A 280 9.79 8.95 0.37
N ILE A 281 10.48 7.90 0.79
CA ILE A 281 10.34 6.54 0.24
C ILE A 281 9.11 5.85 0.82
N LEU A 282 8.34 5.16 -0.03
CA LEU A 282 7.10 4.45 0.30
C LEU A 282 7.25 3.47 1.49
N VAL A 283 8.38 2.78 1.60
CA VAL A 283 8.66 1.84 2.71
C VAL A 283 8.79 2.55 4.06
N ARG A 284 9.34 3.77 4.05
CA ARG A 284 9.60 4.57 5.26
C ARG A 284 9.32 6.05 4.98
N PRO A 285 8.06 6.41 4.84
CA PRO A 285 7.72 7.80 4.57
C PRO A 285 8.02 8.68 5.80
N THR A 286 8.49 9.87 5.51
CA THR A 286 8.55 10.94 6.51
C THR A 286 7.16 11.56 6.63
N ILE A 287 6.61 11.59 7.84
CA ILE A 287 5.30 12.17 8.13
C ILE A 287 5.52 13.48 8.87
N LYS A 288 4.99 14.57 8.32
CA LYS A 288 4.92 15.85 8.99
C LYS A 288 3.47 16.24 9.20
N LEU A 289 3.13 16.53 10.43
CA LEU A 289 1.79 16.95 10.84
C LEU A 289 1.69 18.48 10.95
N GLY A 290 0.52 19.01 10.70
CA GLY A 290 0.24 20.44 10.78
C GLY A 290 -1.22 20.73 11.07
N ILE A 291 -1.51 21.95 11.51
CA ILE A 291 -2.86 22.44 11.79
C ILE A 291 -3.13 23.67 10.93
N GLU A 292 -4.30 23.69 10.30
CA GLU A 292 -4.85 24.86 9.62
C GLU A 292 -6.24 25.18 10.17
N LEU A 293 -6.53 26.45 10.31
CA LEU A 293 -7.84 26.98 10.70
C LEU A 293 -8.48 27.68 9.50
N PRO A 294 -9.18 26.95 8.60
CA PRO A 294 -9.54 27.44 7.28
C PRO A 294 -10.48 28.67 7.29
N ASN A 295 -11.22 28.88 8.37
CA ASN A 295 -12.20 29.96 8.48
C ASN A 295 -11.74 31.10 9.39
N GLU A 296 -10.51 31.01 9.93
CA GLU A 296 -10.00 31.97 10.90
C GLU A 296 -9.07 32.99 10.25
N ARG A 297 -9.03 34.18 10.82
CA ARG A 297 -8.14 35.27 10.39
C ARG A 297 -6.67 34.88 10.65
N ASP A 298 -5.77 35.46 9.87
CA ASP A 298 -4.32 35.22 9.97
C ASP A 298 -3.76 35.50 11.38
N GLU A 299 -4.34 36.45 12.09
CA GLU A 299 -3.97 36.77 13.47
C GLU A 299 -4.24 35.61 14.43
N VAL A 300 -5.39 34.94 14.29
CA VAL A 300 -5.77 33.77 15.10
C VAL A 300 -4.89 32.57 14.71
N GLN A 301 -4.65 32.37 13.43
CA GLN A 301 -3.76 31.31 12.95
C GLN A 301 -2.32 31.50 13.47
N THR A 302 -1.83 32.74 13.50
CA THR A 302 -0.52 33.09 14.03
C THR A 302 -0.46 32.87 15.54
N LEU A 303 -1.51 33.22 16.24
CA LEU A 303 -1.62 32.99 17.69
C LEU A 303 -1.52 31.48 17.97
N VAL A 304 -2.30 30.64 17.29
CA VAL A 304 -2.25 29.17 17.43
C VAL A 304 -0.85 28.63 17.15
N ARG A 305 -0.19 29.10 16.09
CA ARG A 305 1.20 28.70 15.77
C ARG A 305 2.20 29.07 16.87
N ASN A 306 1.99 30.18 17.57
CA ASN A 306 2.85 30.58 18.67
C ASN A 306 2.70 29.67 19.90
N TYR A 307 1.48 29.18 20.15
CA TYR A 307 1.23 28.20 21.22
C TYR A 307 1.67 26.77 20.86
N ILE A 308 1.72 26.44 19.57
CA ILE A 308 2.16 25.13 19.07
C ILE A 308 3.48 25.33 18.32
N SER A 309 4.56 25.61 19.07
CA SER A 309 5.84 26.04 18.50
C SER A 309 6.81 24.89 18.17
N THR A 310 6.64 23.72 18.78
CA THR A 310 7.49 22.54 18.53
C THR A 310 6.75 21.44 17.80
N GLU A 311 7.52 20.53 17.19
CA GLU A 311 6.97 19.37 16.49
C GLU A 311 6.25 18.43 17.47
N GLU A 312 6.78 18.25 18.68
CA GLU A 312 6.16 17.42 19.71
C GLU A 312 4.80 18.00 20.14
N GLN A 313 4.72 19.32 20.33
CA GLN A 313 3.47 19.98 20.64
C GLN A 313 2.47 19.83 19.50
N MET A 314 2.90 20.01 18.25
CA MET A 314 2.07 19.81 17.08
C MET A 314 1.52 18.39 17.01
N ASN A 315 2.37 17.39 17.18
CA ASN A 315 1.99 15.99 17.17
C ASN A 315 0.98 15.67 18.28
N MET A 316 1.21 16.18 19.50
CA MET A 316 0.30 16.01 20.63
C MET A 316 -1.07 16.61 20.32
N GLN A 317 -1.12 17.84 19.85
CA GLN A 317 -2.39 18.51 19.50
C GLN A 317 -3.17 17.74 18.45
N ILE A 318 -2.50 17.29 17.40
CA ILE A 318 -3.14 16.53 16.32
C ILE A 318 -3.68 15.20 16.82
N LEU A 319 -2.94 14.47 17.66
CA LEU A 319 -3.42 13.21 18.20
C LEU A 319 -4.66 13.38 19.07
N TYR A 320 -4.73 14.45 19.87
CA TYR A 320 -5.93 14.78 20.63
C TYR A 320 -7.10 15.18 19.73
N LEU A 321 -6.85 16.01 18.72
CA LEU A 321 -7.85 16.36 17.70
C LEU A 321 -8.39 15.14 16.95
N LEU A 322 -7.51 14.22 16.56
CA LEU A 322 -7.91 12.99 15.90
C LEU A 322 -8.62 12.01 16.84
N GLY A 323 -8.15 11.89 18.08
CA GLY A 323 -8.71 10.96 19.07
C GLY A 323 -10.08 11.40 19.57
N ILE A 324 -10.13 12.59 20.16
CA ILE A 324 -11.31 13.09 20.89
C ILE A 324 -11.93 14.38 20.32
N GLY A 325 -11.35 14.97 19.27
CA GLY A 325 -11.85 16.18 18.63
C GLY A 325 -11.64 17.47 19.42
N LYS A 326 -10.66 17.51 20.33
CA LYS A 326 -10.34 18.65 21.18
C LYS A 326 -8.86 18.94 21.16
N PHE A 327 -8.48 20.18 21.46
CA PHE A 327 -7.08 20.50 21.74
C PHE A 327 -6.63 19.89 23.07
N TYR A 328 -5.35 19.60 23.17
CA TYR A 328 -4.71 19.16 24.41
C TYR A 328 -4.49 20.36 25.32
N THR A 329 -4.81 20.22 26.60
CA THR A 329 -4.54 21.20 27.67
C THR A 329 -3.61 20.59 28.70
N GLU A 330 -2.64 21.37 29.21
CA GLU A 330 -1.74 20.91 30.29
C GLU A 330 -2.48 20.62 31.59
N ASP A 331 -3.58 21.31 31.85
CA ASP A 331 -4.43 21.08 33.00
C ASP A 331 -5.12 19.72 33.02
N ALA A 332 -5.29 19.10 31.86
CA ALA A 332 -5.83 17.74 31.76
C ALA A 332 -4.92 16.70 32.46
N ARG A 333 -3.64 16.99 32.63
CA ARG A 333 -2.66 16.15 33.31
C ARG A 333 -2.75 16.24 34.85
N ASN A 334 -3.17 17.38 35.38
CA ASN A 334 -3.19 17.65 36.84
C ASN A 334 -4.56 17.40 37.47
N ASN A 335 -5.65 17.34 36.71
CA ASN A 335 -7.01 17.22 37.23
C ASN A 335 -7.53 15.80 37.24
N GLN A 336 -6.99 14.96 38.13
CA GLN A 336 -7.64 13.68 38.52
C GLN A 336 -8.96 13.90 39.30
N ASN A 337 -9.36 15.17 39.60
CA ASN A 337 -10.48 15.50 40.46
C ASN A 337 -11.58 16.35 39.83
N SER A 338 -11.63 16.61 38.53
CA SER A 338 -12.76 17.40 38.00
C SER A 338 -13.90 16.49 37.51
N ASN A 339 -14.97 16.47 38.30
CA ASN A 339 -16.24 15.75 38.06
C ASN A 339 -17.04 16.24 36.85
N VAL A 340 -16.49 17.02 35.95
CA VAL A 340 -17.21 17.55 34.77
C VAL A 340 -16.89 16.78 33.49
N MET A 341 -15.81 15.98 33.46
CA MET A 341 -15.40 15.22 32.29
C MET A 341 -15.85 13.74 32.30
N SER A 342 -16.55 13.34 33.37
CA SER A 342 -16.95 11.92 33.56
C SER A 342 -18.23 11.50 32.85
N SER A 343 -18.91 12.40 32.12
CA SER A 343 -20.22 12.04 31.56
C SER A 343 -20.24 11.67 30.07
N VAL A 344 -19.15 11.83 29.31
CA VAL A 344 -19.17 11.60 27.85
C VAL A 344 -18.04 10.73 27.33
N LEU A 345 -16.93 10.58 28.05
CA LEU A 345 -15.82 9.74 27.59
C LEU A 345 -15.32 8.84 28.72
N SER A 346 -15.52 7.56 28.58
CA SER A 346 -14.99 6.56 29.50
C SER A 346 -13.49 6.83 29.75
N SER A 347 -13.10 6.86 31.03
CA SER A 347 -11.72 6.96 31.50
C SER A 347 -10.74 5.98 30.79
N THR A 348 -11.27 4.93 30.21
CA THR A 348 -10.58 3.95 29.37
C THR A 348 -10.06 4.52 28.06
N LEU A 349 -10.77 5.39 27.36
CA LEU A 349 -10.34 5.93 26.06
C LEU A 349 -9.20 6.96 26.26
N SER A 350 -9.30 7.81 27.27
CA SER A 350 -8.22 8.76 27.61
C SER A 350 -6.98 8.05 28.12
N GLY A 351 -7.14 6.97 28.89
CA GLY A 351 -6.03 6.13 29.34
C GLY A 351 -5.33 5.37 28.20
N GLN A 352 -6.09 4.83 27.26
CA GLN A 352 -5.55 4.18 26.08
C GLN A 352 -4.83 5.17 25.16
N LEU A 353 -5.40 6.38 24.98
CA LEU A 353 -4.76 7.44 24.21
C LEU A 353 -3.45 7.89 24.87
N ASN A 354 -3.43 8.10 26.19
CA ASN A 354 -2.22 8.46 26.91
C ASN A 354 -1.16 7.34 26.85
N ASN A 355 -1.54 6.07 26.91
CA ASN A 355 -0.62 4.96 26.76
C ASN A 355 -0.07 4.87 25.33
N ALA A 356 -0.92 5.08 24.33
CA ALA A 356 -0.50 5.13 22.93
C ALA A 356 0.46 6.33 22.70
N LEU A 357 0.18 7.46 23.30
CA LEU A 357 1.02 8.65 23.25
C LEU A 357 2.38 8.43 23.92
N SER A 358 2.42 7.86 25.12
CA SER A 358 3.68 7.60 25.83
C SER A 358 4.58 6.65 25.02
N GLN A 359 4.01 5.61 24.40
CA GLN A 359 4.77 4.71 23.54
C GLN A 359 5.31 5.39 22.28
N VAL A 360 4.55 6.28 21.68
CA VAL A 360 4.96 7.07 20.50
C VAL A 360 6.07 8.05 20.86
N PHE A 361 6.04 8.69 22.04
CA PHE A 361 7.05 9.65 22.46
C PHE A 361 8.31 9.00 23.03
N GLU A 362 8.21 7.82 23.65
CA GLU A 362 9.38 7.07 24.11
C GLU A 362 10.22 6.48 22.96
N THR A 363 9.59 6.18 21.84
CA THR A 363 10.26 5.68 20.64
C THR A 363 10.57 6.79 19.67
N ASN A 364 11.14 7.84 19.83
CA ASN A 364 11.59 8.93 18.91
C ASN A 364 11.57 8.61 17.37
N ASN A 365 10.80 7.62 16.94
CA ASN A 365 10.67 7.14 15.58
C ASN A 365 9.19 6.94 15.21
N TRP A 366 8.64 7.89 14.53
CA TRP A 366 7.40 7.74 13.77
C TRP A 366 7.64 6.81 12.57
N ASN A 367 7.81 5.51 12.85
CA ASN A 367 7.84 4.49 11.81
C ASN A 367 6.44 3.89 11.69
N ILE A 368 5.67 4.38 10.74
CA ILE A 368 4.48 3.68 10.27
C ILE A 368 4.99 2.46 9.49
N GLY A 369 4.80 1.28 10.03
CA GLY A 369 4.91 0.02 9.30
C GLY A 369 6.16 -0.83 9.46
N THR A 370 7.05 -0.58 10.43
CA THR A 370 8.09 -1.57 10.74
C THR A 370 8.38 -1.65 12.24
N ASN A 371 8.17 -2.82 12.85
CA ASN A 371 8.72 -3.13 14.16
C ASN A 371 10.25 -2.97 14.11
N PRO A 372 10.86 -2.08 14.90
CA PRO A 372 12.31 -2.07 15.01
C PRO A 372 12.75 -3.33 15.75
N VAL A 373 13.49 -4.20 15.06
CA VAL A 373 14.23 -5.26 15.72
C VAL A 373 15.35 -4.58 16.50
N SER A 374 15.16 -4.45 17.81
CA SER A 374 16.20 -4.01 18.72
C SER A 374 17.27 -5.10 18.81
N TYR A 375 18.40 -4.88 18.14
CA TYR A 375 19.62 -5.62 18.43
C TYR A 375 20.22 -5.07 19.73
N THR A 376 19.90 -5.67 20.86
CA THR A 376 20.72 -5.51 22.06
C THR A 376 22.00 -6.32 21.87
N HIS A 377 23.12 -5.63 21.68
CA HIS A 377 24.44 -6.23 21.81
C HIS A 377 24.59 -6.74 23.24
N LEU A 378 24.70 -8.06 23.41
CA LEU A 378 25.27 -8.66 24.58
C LEU A 378 26.81 -8.71 24.40
N THR A 379 27.50 -7.94 25.22
CA THR A 379 28.94 -8.09 25.48
C THR A 379 29.22 -9.37 26.23
#